data_f652040e8eda4478ebd4f018ee25bc3c
#
_entry.id   f652040e8eda4478ebd4f018ee25bc3c
#
_cell.length_a   1.000
_cell.length_b   1.000
_cell.length_c   1.000
_cell.angle_alpha   90.00
_cell.angle_beta   90.00
_cell.angle_gamma   90.00
#
_symmetry.space_group_name_H-M   'P 1'
#
loop_
_entity.id
_entity.type
_entity.pdbx_description
1 polymer ?
#
loop_
_entity_poly.entity_id
_entity_poly.type
_entity_poly.pdbx_seq_one_letter_code
_entity_poly.pdbx_strand_id
1 'polypeptide(L)'
;MSEDKKTGSCLCGEVSYSFNESSVISAHHCHCKDCQKATGSGKATIVMIPENALQMKGEIKIYTVTGTDGSHVTRGFCESCGSPLISYIEEMQGIRLIKAGSLDDSSWLKIDSNFWSSTAREWSPVDETLHSFIKNPQT
;
A
#
# COMPACT_ATOMS: atom_id res chain seq x y z
N MET A 1 22.97 -7.11 -7.98
CA MET A 1 22.45 -7.33 -8.45
C MET A 1 21.65 -7.83 -8.17
N SER A 2 20.97 -7.40 -8.19
CA SER A 2 20.28 -8.30 -7.69
C SER A 2 18.91 -8.35 -8.15
N GLU A 3 18.47 -9.51 -8.51
CA GLU A 3 17.11 -9.76 -8.87
C GLU A 3 16.18 -9.55 -7.67
N ASP A 4 16.73 -9.55 -6.46
CA ASP A 4 15.95 -9.36 -5.26
C ASP A 4 15.56 -7.88 -5.03
N LYS A 5 16.34 -6.96 -5.59
CA LYS A 5 16.08 -5.53 -5.39
C LYS A 5 14.91 -5.06 -6.24
N LYS A 6 13.94 -4.42 -5.59
CA LYS A 6 12.76 -3.85 -6.24
C LYS A 6 12.76 -2.34 -6.06
N THR A 7 12.25 -1.64 -7.06
CA THR A 7 12.24 -0.18 -7.06
C THR A 7 10.88 0.36 -7.44
N GLY A 8 10.63 1.60 -7.07
CA GLY A 8 9.44 2.31 -7.46
C GLY A 8 9.64 3.81 -7.36
N SER A 9 8.67 4.55 -7.84
CA SER A 9 8.73 6.01 -7.80
C SER A 9 7.35 6.62 -7.97
N CYS A 10 7.25 7.92 -7.69
CA CYS A 10 6.08 8.69 -8.05
C CYS A 10 6.07 8.95 -9.56
N LEU A 11 4.96 9.46 -10.06
CA LEU A 11 4.80 9.69 -11.49
C LEU A 11 5.85 10.65 -12.06
N CYS A 12 6.18 11.72 -11.34
CA CYS A 12 7.17 12.69 -11.83
C CYS A 12 8.61 12.28 -11.55
N GLY A 13 8.84 11.25 -10.75
CA GLY A 13 10.17 10.75 -10.47
C GLY A 13 10.93 11.45 -9.36
N GLU A 14 10.38 12.50 -8.76
CA GLU A 14 11.09 13.20 -7.68
C GLU A 14 11.27 12.34 -6.44
N VAL A 15 10.36 11.41 -6.18
CA VAL A 15 10.46 10.50 -5.05
C VAL A 15 10.61 9.10 -5.58
N SER A 16 11.61 8.40 -5.09
CA SER A 16 11.86 7.02 -5.48
C SER A 16 12.19 6.21 -4.24
N TYR A 17 12.11 4.88 -4.38
CA TYR A 17 12.40 4.00 -3.26
C TYR A 17 12.90 2.65 -3.76
N SER A 18 13.50 1.91 -2.84
CA SER A 18 13.93 0.54 -3.12
C SER A 18 13.79 -0.31 -1.85
N PHE A 19 13.70 -1.59 -2.07
CA PHE A 19 13.66 -2.61 -1.03
C PHE A 19 13.99 -3.95 -1.67
N ASN A 20 14.23 -4.96 -0.84
CA ASN A 20 14.46 -6.31 -1.36
C ASN A 20 13.17 -7.10 -1.31
N GLU A 21 12.90 -7.90 -2.33
CA GLU A 21 11.71 -8.74 -2.38
C GLU A 21 11.63 -9.65 -1.16
N SER A 22 12.78 -10.16 -0.71
CA SER A 22 12.85 -11.03 0.46
C SER A 22 12.34 -10.36 1.75
N SER A 23 12.24 -9.03 1.78
CA SER A 23 11.73 -8.31 2.94
C SER A 23 10.20 -8.19 2.94
N VAL A 24 9.53 -8.58 1.87
CA VAL A 24 8.07 -8.46 1.77
C VAL A 24 7.41 -9.39 2.78
N ILE A 25 6.56 -8.83 3.63
CA ILE A 25 5.83 -9.60 4.63
C ILE A 25 4.58 -10.20 3.99
N SER A 26 3.81 -9.38 3.28
CA SER A 26 2.58 -9.81 2.61
C SER A 26 2.08 -8.68 1.72
N ALA A 27 1.10 -8.98 0.87
CA ALA A 27 0.48 -7.99 0.00
C ALA A 27 -1.02 -8.24 -0.06
N HIS A 28 -1.80 -7.15 -0.12
CA HIS A 28 -3.25 -7.24 -0.01
C HIS A 28 -3.94 -6.17 -0.84
N HIS A 29 -5.14 -6.50 -1.30
CA HIS A 29 -6.07 -5.49 -1.80
C HIS A 29 -6.90 -5.00 -0.62
N CYS A 30 -7.07 -3.70 -0.49
CA CYS A 30 -7.92 -3.13 0.55
C CYS A 30 -9.05 -2.33 -0.08
N HIS A 31 -10.27 -2.77 0.16
CA HIS A 31 -11.47 -2.19 -0.44
C HIS A 31 -12.19 -1.22 0.50
N CYS A 32 -11.57 -0.80 1.59
CA CYS A 32 -12.22 0.11 2.53
C CYS A 32 -12.51 1.45 1.86
N LYS A 33 -13.48 2.17 2.43
CA LYS A 33 -13.89 3.44 1.86
C LYS A 33 -12.76 4.46 1.82
N ASP A 34 -11.91 4.46 2.85
CA ASP A 34 -10.77 5.38 2.90
C ASP A 34 -9.79 5.08 1.77
N CYS A 35 -9.53 3.80 1.48
CA CYS A 35 -8.66 3.40 0.38
C CYS A 35 -9.27 3.80 -0.96
N GLN A 36 -10.59 3.65 -1.10
CA GLN A 36 -11.27 4.09 -2.32
C GLN A 36 -11.07 5.59 -2.53
N LYS A 37 -11.26 6.38 -1.49
CA LYS A 37 -11.10 7.83 -1.60
C LYS A 37 -9.65 8.23 -1.81
N ALA A 38 -8.73 7.58 -1.12
CA ALA A 38 -7.31 7.92 -1.21
C ALA A 38 -6.72 7.61 -2.58
N THR A 39 -7.24 6.60 -3.27
CA THR A 39 -6.73 6.19 -4.58
C THR A 39 -7.56 6.74 -5.73
N GLY A 40 -8.82 7.10 -5.47
CA GLY A 40 -9.76 7.42 -6.54
C GLY A 40 -10.18 6.19 -7.32
N SER A 41 -9.97 5.00 -6.78
CA SER A 41 -10.32 3.74 -7.40
C SER A 41 -11.13 2.91 -6.43
N GLY A 42 -11.42 1.66 -6.78
CA GLY A 42 -12.23 0.79 -5.93
C GLY A 42 -11.45 0.12 -4.82
N LYS A 43 -10.14 0.21 -4.83
CA LYS A 43 -9.28 -0.41 -3.83
C LYS A 43 -7.89 0.20 -3.87
N ALA A 44 -7.13 -0.03 -2.81
CA ALA A 44 -5.69 0.16 -2.79
C ALA A 44 -5.05 -1.22 -2.74
N THR A 45 -3.94 -1.40 -3.45
CA THR A 45 -3.15 -2.62 -3.35
C THR A 45 -1.87 -2.24 -2.61
N ILE A 46 -1.62 -2.93 -1.52
CA ILE A 46 -0.54 -2.58 -0.60
C ILE A 46 0.43 -3.73 -0.43
N VAL A 47 1.70 -3.37 -0.29
CA VAL A 47 2.78 -4.32 -0.02
C VAL A 47 3.37 -3.97 1.33
N MET A 48 3.29 -4.89 2.28
CA MET A 48 3.79 -4.68 3.62
C MET A 48 5.25 -5.06 3.71
N ILE A 49 6.08 -4.13 4.18
CA ILE A 49 7.49 -4.39 4.43
C ILE A 49 7.89 -3.77 5.77
N PRO A 50 8.99 -4.25 6.39
CA PRO A 50 9.51 -3.56 7.56
C PRO A 50 10.00 -2.16 7.18
N GLU A 51 9.79 -1.23 8.08
CA GLU A 51 10.23 0.15 7.86
C GLU A 51 11.72 0.23 7.51
N ASN A 52 12.53 -0.53 8.22
CA ASN A 52 13.99 -0.47 8.04
C ASN A 52 14.47 -1.13 6.75
N ALA A 53 13.57 -1.81 6.02
CA ALA A 53 13.90 -2.39 4.72
C ALA A 53 13.68 -1.41 3.58
N LEU A 54 12.98 -0.31 3.83
CA LEU A 54 12.63 0.66 2.80
C LEU A 54 13.66 1.78 2.76
N GLN A 55 14.20 2.04 1.56
CA GLN A 55 15.11 3.15 1.33
C GLN A 55 14.42 4.13 0.38
N MET A 56 14.25 5.37 0.82
CA MET A 56 13.57 6.39 0.02
C MET A 56 14.50 7.53 -0.29
N LYS A 57 14.34 8.09 -1.49
CA LYS A 57 14.99 9.32 -1.92
C LYS A 57 13.92 10.33 -2.27
N GLY A 58 14.13 11.57 -1.86
CA GLY A 58 13.15 12.62 -2.05
C GLY A 58 12.24 12.74 -0.84
N GLU A 59 11.51 13.83 -0.79
CA GLU A 59 10.64 14.12 0.35
C GLU A 59 9.19 13.89 -0.02
N ILE A 60 8.46 13.26 0.88
CA ILE A 60 7.02 13.05 0.73
C ILE A 60 6.30 14.01 1.66
N LYS A 61 5.09 14.36 1.27
CA LYS A 61 4.16 15.07 2.13
C LYS A 61 3.24 14.04 2.76
N ILE A 62 2.86 14.26 4.02
CA ILE A 62 2.04 13.27 4.73
C ILE A 62 0.81 13.93 5.31
N TYR A 63 -0.23 13.13 5.50
CA TYR A 63 -1.41 13.51 6.27
C TYR A 63 -1.93 12.28 7.01
N THR A 64 -2.59 12.52 8.13
CA THR A 64 -3.06 11.44 9.00
C THR A 64 -4.57 11.55 9.17
N VAL A 65 -5.26 10.42 9.08
CA VAL A 65 -6.69 10.34 9.32
C VAL A 65 -6.96 9.22 10.31
N THR A 66 -8.10 9.31 10.99
CA THR A 66 -8.59 8.20 11.80
C THR A 66 -9.40 7.30 10.89
N GLY A 67 -8.98 6.05 10.75
CA GLY A 67 -9.66 5.08 9.91
C GLY A 67 -10.97 4.61 10.51
N THR A 68 -11.70 3.85 9.71
CA THR A 68 -13.03 3.36 10.11
C THR A 68 -12.97 2.48 11.36
N ASP A 69 -11.86 1.78 11.54
CA ASP A 69 -11.65 0.90 12.70
C ASP A 69 -11.05 1.62 13.91
N GLY A 70 -10.87 2.94 13.81
CA GLY A 70 -10.30 3.75 14.88
C GLY A 70 -8.79 3.87 14.85
N SER A 71 -8.10 3.15 13.97
CA SER A 71 -6.64 3.28 13.86
C SER A 71 -6.27 4.57 13.14
N HIS A 72 -5.05 5.04 13.37
CA HIS A 72 -4.56 6.27 12.78
C HIS A 72 -3.66 5.92 11.60
N VAL A 73 -4.11 6.30 10.40
CA VAL A 73 -3.42 5.98 9.15
C VAL A 73 -2.77 7.25 8.60
N THR A 74 -1.46 7.19 8.40
CA THR A 74 -0.70 8.27 7.76
C THR A 74 -0.40 7.86 6.35
N ARG A 75 -0.69 8.76 5.40
CA ARG A 75 -0.44 8.51 3.98
C ARG A 75 0.58 9.50 3.46
N GLY A 76 1.53 8.99 2.68
CA GLY A 76 2.59 9.78 2.10
C GLY A 76 2.47 9.82 0.59
N PHE A 77 2.68 11.01 0.02
CA PHE A 77 2.52 11.23 -1.41
C PHE A 77 3.56 12.27 -1.88
N CYS A 78 3.79 12.27 -3.18
CA CYS A 78 4.68 13.25 -3.78
C CYS A 78 4.01 14.61 -3.82
N GLU A 79 4.67 15.62 -3.25
CA GLU A 79 4.13 16.96 -3.21
C GLU A 79 3.95 17.55 -4.61
N SER A 80 4.81 17.19 -5.55
CA SER A 80 4.80 17.77 -6.89
C SER A 80 3.77 17.14 -7.82
N CYS A 81 3.60 15.82 -7.80
CA CYS A 81 2.69 15.14 -8.72
C CYS A 81 1.50 14.48 -8.05
N GLY A 82 1.47 14.45 -6.72
CA GLY A 82 0.35 13.89 -5.97
C GLY A 82 0.30 12.38 -5.88
N SER A 83 1.26 11.67 -6.47
CA SER A 83 1.23 10.21 -6.47
C SER A 83 1.29 9.66 -5.05
N PRO A 84 0.34 8.79 -4.66
CA PRO A 84 0.46 8.10 -3.37
C PRO A 84 1.58 7.07 -3.44
N LEU A 85 2.38 6.97 -2.40
CA LEU A 85 3.54 6.11 -2.38
C LEU A 85 3.52 5.11 -1.26
N ILE A 86 3.31 5.58 -0.03
CA ILE A 86 3.32 4.71 1.15
C ILE A 86 2.23 5.13 2.11
N SER A 87 1.93 4.24 3.03
CA SER A 87 1.17 4.59 4.21
C SER A 87 1.71 3.78 5.37
N TYR A 88 1.36 4.19 6.58
CA TYR A 88 1.67 3.42 7.76
C TYR A 88 0.61 3.70 8.81
N ILE A 89 0.50 2.77 9.73
CA ILE A 89 -0.53 2.80 10.76
C ILE A 89 0.18 3.00 12.08
N GLU A 90 -0.24 4.02 12.84
CA GLU A 90 0.41 4.36 14.11
C GLU A 90 0.40 3.20 15.08
N GLU A 91 -0.69 2.44 15.09
CA GLU A 91 -0.85 1.29 15.97
C GLU A 91 -0.09 0.04 15.51
N MET A 92 0.51 0.10 14.33
CA MET A 92 1.30 -0.99 13.76
C MET A 92 2.69 -0.48 13.42
N GLN A 93 3.48 -0.23 14.45
CA GLN A 93 4.79 0.38 14.26
C GLN A 93 5.77 -0.56 13.57
N GLY A 94 6.72 0.05 12.86
CA GLY A 94 7.78 -0.69 12.21
C GLY A 94 7.40 -1.27 10.86
N ILE A 95 6.19 -1.01 10.36
CA ILE A 95 5.69 -1.52 9.09
C ILE A 95 5.40 -0.36 8.16
N ARG A 96 5.73 -0.53 6.88
CA ARG A 96 5.36 0.41 5.82
C ARG A 96 4.53 -0.32 4.77
N LEU A 97 3.52 0.36 4.26
CA LEU A 97 2.60 -0.17 3.25
C LEU A 97 2.89 0.57 1.95
N ILE A 98 3.55 -0.11 1.02
CA ILE A 98 3.88 0.47 -0.29
C ILE A 98 2.66 0.35 -1.18
N LYS A 99 2.34 1.42 -1.90
CA LYS A 99 1.26 1.38 -2.89
C LYS A 99 1.76 0.67 -4.13
N ALA A 100 1.21 -0.49 -4.41
CA ALA A 100 1.76 -1.40 -5.42
C ALA A 100 1.86 -0.78 -6.80
N GLY A 101 0.93 0.12 -7.14
CA GLY A 101 0.95 0.78 -8.45
C GLY A 101 2.14 1.69 -8.67
N SER A 102 2.86 2.07 -7.61
CA SER A 102 4.06 2.90 -7.74
C SER A 102 5.31 2.08 -8.01
N LEU A 103 5.23 0.75 -7.98
CA LEU A 103 6.37 -0.11 -8.32
C LEU A 103 6.71 0.04 -9.81
N ASP A 104 8.00 0.07 -10.12
CA ASP A 104 8.44 0.14 -11.51
C ASP A 104 8.05 -1.12 -12.28
N ASP A 105 8.17 -2.27 -11.63
CA ASP A 105 7.73 -3.55 -12.17
C ASP A 105 7.06 -4.32 -11.03
N SER A 106 5.79 -4.61 -11.19
CA SER A 106 5.02 -5.33 -10.19
C SER A 106 4.64 -6.74 -10.65
N SER A 107 5.22 -7.21 -11.75
CA SER A 107 4.90 -8.54 -12.28
C SER A 107 5.24 -9.67 -11.33
N TRP A 108 6.18 -9.44 -10.42
CA TRP A 108 6.61 -10.41 -9.42
C TRP A 108 5.66 -10.50 -8.23
N LEU A 109 4.77 -9.52 -8.09
CA LEU A 109 3.96 -9.37 -6.88
C LEU A 109 2.89 -10.45 -6.80
N LYS A 110 2.76 -11.05 -5.62
CA LYS A 110 1.73 -12.02 -5.33
C LYS A 110 0.84 -11.44 -4.24
N ILE A 111 -0.45 -11.38 -4.52
CA ILE A 111 -1.43 -10.84 -3.57
C ILE A 111 -1.95 -11.98 -2.70
N ASP A 112 -1.97 -11.77 -1.39
CA ASP A 112 -2.33 -12.82 -0.43
C ASP A 112 -3.81 -12.81 -0.07
N SER A 113 -4.43 -11.64 0.02
CA SER A 113 -5.83 -11.58 0.45
C SER A 113 -6.48 -10.24 0.12
N ASN A 114 -7.80 -10.19 0.32
CA ASN A 114 -8.60 -8.97 0.22
C ASN A 114 -9.00 -8.53 1.62
N PHE A 115 -8.79 -7.26 1.94
CA PHE A 115 -9.30 -6.64 3.16
C PHE A 115 -10.55 -5.84 2.82
N TRP A 116 -11.48 -5.77 3.77
CA TRP A 116 -12.70 -4.96 3.64
C TRP A 116 -13.55 -5.36 2.44
N SER A 117 -13.74 -6.67 2.28
CA SER A 117 -14.60 -7.18 1.22
C SER A 117 -16.03 -6.66 1.35
N SER A 118 -16.45 -6.31 2.56
CA SER A 118 -17.80 -5.82 2.82
C SER A 118 -18.10 -4.48 2.15
N THR A 119 -17.07 -3.70 1.82
CA THR A 119 -17.27 -2.40 1.18
C THR A 119 -16.78 -2.38 -0.27
N ALA A 120 -16.40 -3.53 -0.82
CA ALA A 120 -16.00 -3.62 -2.23
C ALA A 120 -17.19 -3.23 -3.12
N ARG A 121 -16.88 -2.55 -4.21
CA ARG A 121 -17.91 -2.10 -5.15
C ARG A 121 -18.05 -3.07 -6.31
N GLU A 122 -19.22 -3.11 -6.92
CA GLU A 122 -19.48 -4.01 -8.03
C GLU A 122 -18.56 -3.76 -9.21
N TRP A 123 -18.18 -2.50 -9.43
CA TRP A 123 -17.29 -2.14 -10.53
C TRP A 123 -15.82 -2.39 -10.21
N SER A 124 -15.51 -2.81 -8.99
CA SER A 124 -14.16 -3.19 -8.56
C SER A 124 -14.29 -4.36 -7.58
N PRO A 125 -14.63 -5.55 -8.09
CA PRO A 125 -14.94 -6.69 -7.21
C PRO A 125 -13.68 -7.25 -6.56
N VAL A 126 -13.89 -7.97 -5.47
CA VAL A 126 -12.81 -8.70 -4.83
C VAL A 126 -12.31 -9.79 -5.77
N ASP A 127 -11.05 -10.15 -5.61
CA ASP A 127 -10.50 -11.32 -6.30
C ASP A 127 -10.95 -12.57 -5.55
N GLU A 128 -11.87 -13.31 -6.13
CA GLU A 128 -12.47 -14.48 -5.45
C GLU A 128 -11.52 -15.64 -5.32
N THR A 129 -10.37 -15.61 -6.00
CA THR A 129 -9.36 -16.67 -5.87
C THR A 129 -8.55 -16.50 -4.59
N LEU A 130 -8.69 -15.35 -3.89
CA LEU A 130 -7.94 -15.05 -2.68
C LEU A 130 -8.86 -15.08 -1.46
N HIS A 131 -8.26 -15.32 -0.31
CA HIS A 131 -8.99 -15.21 0.94
C HIS A 131 -9.49 -13.78 1.15
N SER A 132 -10.71 -13.63 1.65
CA SER A 132 -11.30 -12.31 1.90
C SER A 132 -11.65 -12.14 3.37
N PHE A 133 -11.29 -10.98 3.91
CA PHE A 133 -11.71 -10.57 5.25
C PHE A 133 -12.81 -9.53 5.11
N ILE A 134 -13.88 -9.66 5.89
CA ILE A 134 -15.01 -8.72 5.83
C ILE A 134 -14.56 -7.30 6.13
N LYS A 135 -13.65 -7.16 7.08
CA LYS A 135 -12.98 -5.89 7.42
C LYS A 135 -11.47 -6.14 7.43
N ASN A 136 -10.76 -5.64 8.42
CA ASN A 136 -9.36 -5.99 8.60
C ASN A 136 -9.24 -7.39 9.18
N PRO A 137 -8.11 -8.07 8.98
CA PRO A 137 -7.89 -9.35 9.64
C PRO A 137 -7.99 -9.20 11.15
N GLN A 138 -8.58 -10.19 11.77
CA GLN A 138 -8.61 -10.24 13.22
C GLN A 138 -7.27 -10.74 13.72
N THR A 139 -6.72 -10.09 14.73
CA THR A 139 -5.43 -10.49 15.30
C THR A 139 -5.60 -10.94 16.74
#